data_8085e16f602817e494dc2aef26692f44
#
_entry.id   8085e16f602817e494dc2aef26692f44
#
_cell.length_a   1.000
_cell.length_b   1.000
_cell.length_c   1.000
_cell.angle_alpha   90.00
_cell.angle_beta   90.00
_cell.angle_gamma   90.00
#
_symmetry.space_group_name_H-M   'P 1'
#
loop_
_entity.id
_entity.type
_entity.pdbx_description
1 polymer ?
#
loop_
_entity_poly.entity_id
_entity_poly.type
_entity_poly.pdbx_seq_one_letter_code
_entity_poly.pdbx_strand_id
1 'polypeptide(L)'
;MSRHFLASLIATMALLSHSISGYTQDTSSAIVISNARIFDGVSEQLIEGKQLLIEDGIITALSEEVRIPEGAMQIDAGGRVLTPGFIDSHAHLMLQLSFGEGFNSDAYYWAYVSTQAAEIYLQNGFTTVRDVSGNSFSLKKAIDRGIVDGPRVFPSGPMISQTSGHSDHRTDAQASAMVADEPAVPMKYDMVQLADGRTEVLKATREALRRGASQIKIAVGGGTGSYADPLDTTQYTPDEIRAAVEAAEDWNTYVTAHVYN
;
A
#
# COMPACT_ATOMS: atom_id res chain seq x y z
N MET A 1 -40.15 -68.64 -13.35
CA MET A 1 -41.17 -68.12 -12.38
C MET A 1 -40.44 -67.25 -11.41
N SER A 2 -40.61 -66.07 -11.40
CA SER A 2 -41.30 -65.06 -10.71
C SER A 2 -40.63 -63.68 -10.94
N ARG A 3 -41.44 -62.76 -11.38
CA ARG A 3 -41.15 -61.31 -11.64
C ARG A 3 -41.06 -60.61 -10.32
N HIS A 4 -40.06 -59.71 -10.20
CA HIS A 4 -40.06 -58.73 -9.11
C HIS A 4 -39.82 -57.31 -9.58
N PHE A 5 -40.70 -56.48 -9.24
CA PHE A 5 -40.90 -55.07 -9.41
C PHE A 5 -39.69 -54.25 -8.94
N LEU A 6 -39.18 -53.37 -9.83
CA LEU A 6 -38.35 -52.23 -9.47
C LEU A 6 -39.27 -51.05 -9.17
N ALA A 7 -39.34 -50.64 -7.90
CA ALA A 7 -40.00 -49.38 -7.51
C ALA A 7 -38.99 -48.23 -7.63
N SER A 8 -39.22 -47.35 -8.61
CA SER A 8 -38.50 -46.08 -8.77
C SER A 8 -38.95 -45.10 -7.66
N LEU A 9 -38.00 -44.75 -6.81
CA LEU A 9 -38.16 -43.63 -5.87
C LEU A 9 -37.59 -42.39 -6.52
N ILE A 10 -38.43 -41.56 -7.14
CA ILE A 10 -38.06 -40.23 -7.63
C ILE A 10 -38.15 -39.30 -6.42
N ALA A 11 -36.98 -38.95 -5.86
CA ALA A 11 -36.84 -37.91 -4.87
C ALA A 11 -36.87 -36.56 -5.57
N THR A 12 -37.98 -35.86 -5.50
CA THR A 12 -38.10 -34.47 -5.96
C THR A 12 -37.32 -33.56 -5.03
N MET A 13 -36.14 -33.16 -5.44
CA MET A 13 -35.34 -32.17 -4.73
C MET A 13 -35.88 -30.78 -5.07
N ALA A 14 -36.72 -30.24 -4.21
CA ALA A 14 -37.17 -28.85 -4.28
C ALA A 14 -35.98 -27.94 -3.96
N LEU A 15 -35.40 -27.34 -4.97
CA LEU A 15 -34.45 -26.24 -4.83
C LEU A 15 -35.20 -25.03 -4.26
N LEU A 16 -35.10 -24.83 -2.97
CA LEU A 16 -35.42 -23.56 -2.32
C LEU A 16 -34.32 -22.55 -2.75
N SER A 17 -34.58 -21.86 -3.84
CA SER A 17 -33.86 -20.64 -4.20
C SER A 17 -34.21 -19.56 -3.17
N HIS A 18 -33.42 -19.44 -2.12
CA HIS A 18 -33.44 -18.27 -1.27
C HIS A 18 -32.85 -17.13 -2.12
N SER A 19 -33.70 -16.31 -2.66
CA SER A 19 -33.33 -15.00 -3.16
C SER A 19 -32.81 -14.23 -1.96
N ILE A 20 -31.47 -14.14 -1.83
CA ILE A 20 -30.85 -13.14 -1.00
C ILE A 20 -31.21 -11.83 -1.67
N SER A 21 -32.27 -11.18 -1.24
CA SER A 21 -32.52 -9.78 -1.53
C SER A 21 -31.33 -9.03 -0.95
N GLY A 22 -30.36 -8.74 -1.79
CA GLY A 22 -29.34 -7.77 -1.48
C GLY A 22 -30.06 -6.49 -1.09
N TYR A 23 -29.95 -6.10 0.16
CA TYR A 23 -30.23 -4.74 0.54
C TYR A 23 -29.21 -3.87 -0.19
N THR A 24 -29.54 -3.44 -1.40
CA THR A 24 -28.98 -2.21 -1.92
C THR A 24 -29.59 -1.11 -1.07
N GLN A 25 -28.93 -0.76 0.00
CA GLN A 25 -29.12 0.54 0.59
C GLN A 25 -28.64 1.52 -0.50
N ASP A 26 -29.57 2.05 -1.26
CA ASP A 26 -29.40 3.20 -2.12
C ASP A 26 -29.31 4.41 -1.19
N THR A 27 -28.25 4.42 -0.37
CA THR A 27 -27.89 5.58 0.41
C THR A 27 -27.22 6.53 -0.56
N SER A 28 -27.92 7.58 -0.95
CA SER A 28 -27.27 8.75 -1.55
C SER A 28 -25.95 8.98 -0.83
N SER A 29 -24.84 8.72 -1.51
CA SER A 29 -23.50 8.94 -0.96
C SER A 29 -23.13 10.43 -0.95
N ALA A 30 -24.15 11.28 -0.80
CA ALA A 30 -23.98 12.72 -0.77
C ALA A 30 -23.59 13.20 0.64
N ILE A 31 -22.59 14.08 0.68
CA ILE A 31 -22.11 14.73 1.90
C ILE A 31 -22.10 16.23 1.65
N VAL A 32 -22.67 17.00 2.57
CA VAL A 32 -22.58 18.45 2.59
C VAL A 32 -21.75 18.89 3.78
N ILE A 33 -20.68 19.64 3.53
CA ILE A 33 -19.83 20.22 4.57
C ILE A 33 -20.09 21.71 4.60
N SER A 34 -20.48 22.23 5.77
CA SER A 34 -20.74 23.65 6.01
C SER A 34 -19.83 24.23 7.09
N ASN A 35 -19.77 25.56 7.19
CA ASN A 35 -19.03 26.27 8.23
C ASN A 35 -17.55 25.85 8.33
N ALA A 36 -16.92 25.57 7.18
CA ALA A 36 -15.50 25.27 7.06
C ALA A 36 -14.74 26.47 6.52
N ARG A 37 -13.48 26.62 6.94
CA ARG A 37 -12.48 27.45 6.27
C ARG A 37 -11.67 26.54 5.36
N ILE A 38 -11.80 26.69 4.05
CA ILE A 38 -11.30 25.70 3.09
C ILE A 38 -9.93 26.12 2.57
N PHE A 39 -8.93 25.26 2.73
CA PHE A 39 -7.66 25.35 2.05
C PHE A 39 -7.72 24.50 0.78
N ASP A 40 -7.57 25.13 -0.38
CA ASP A 40 -7.67 24.46 -1.69
C ASP A 40 -6.36 23.90 -2.22
N GLY A 41 -5.26 24.10 -1.47
CA GLY A 41 -3.92 23.66 -1.86
C GLY A 41 -3.20 24.58 -2.85
N VAL A 42 -3.82 25.68 -3.26
CA VAL A 42 -3.30 26.60 -4.29
C VAL A 42 -3.26 28.04 -3.79
N SER A 43 -4.35 28.51 -3.18
CA SER A 43 -4.52 29.90 -2.77
C SER A 43 -3.83 30.16 -1.44
N GLU A 44 -3.23 31.36 -1.28
CA GLU A 44 -2.69 31.80 0.01
C GLU A 44 -3.80 32.10 1.03
N GLN A 45 -5.01 32.39 0.57
CA GLN A 45 -6.16 32.73 1.40
C GLN A 45 -7.10 31.52 1.53
N LEU A 46 -7.66 31.35 2.73
CA LEU A 46 -8.71 30.34 2.95
C LEU A 46 -10.02 30.81 2.32
N ILE A 47 -10.74 29.90 1.70
CA ILE A 47 -12.08 30.13 1.19
C ILE A 47 -13.05 30.02 2.36
N GLU A 48 -13.83 31.09 2.63
CA GLU A 48 -14.80 31.17 3.72
C GLU A 48 -16.20 31.36 3.20
N GLY A 49 -17.22 31.09 4.04
CA GLY A 49 -18.62 31.33 3.70
C GLY A 49 -19.17 30.46 2.57
N LYS A 50 -18.54 29.33 2.30
CA LYS A 50 -18.98 28.36 1.29
C LYS A 50 -19.38 27.03 1.91
N GLN A 51 -20.28 26.34 1.23
CA GLN A 51 -20.66 24.96 1.46
C GLN A 51 -20.06 24.08 0.37
N LEU A 52 -19.60 22.88 0.76
CA LEU A 52 -19.06 21.89 -0.15
C LEU A 52 -20.06 20.74 -0.28
N LEU A 53 -20.42 20.38 -1.51
CA LEU A 53 -21.21 19.20 -1.83
C LEU A 53 -20.31 18.13 -2.45
N ILE A 54 -20.39 16.93 -1.91
CA ILE A 54 -19.70 15.72 -2.41
C ILE A 54 -20.78 14.72 -2.78
N GLU A 55 -20.76 14.22 -4.00
CA GLU A 55 -21.65 13.16 -4.49
C GLU A 55 -20.80 12.06 -5.11
N ASP A 56 -21.03 10.82 -4.72
CA ASP A 56 -20.29 9.65 -5.21
C ASP A 56 -18.75 9.79 -5.10
N GLY A 57 -18.29 10.42 -4.01
CA GLY A 57 -16.87 10.64 -3.76
C GLY A 57 -16.23 11.77 -4.56
N ILE A 58 -17.04 12.54 -5.31
CA ILE A 58 -16.58 13.68 -6.12
C ILE A 58 -17.12 14.98 -5.55
N ILE A 59 -16.29 16.02 -5.47
CA ILE A 59 -16.73 17.36 -5.16
C ILE A 59 -17.50 17.90 -6.37
N THR A 60 -18.82 18.09 -6.22
CA THR A 60 -19.71 18.54 -7.30
C THR A 60 -20.07 20.01 -7.21
N ALA A 61 -19.99 20.60 -6.02
CA ALA A 61 -20.23 22.03 -5.85
C ALA A 61 -19.44 22.63 -4.68
N LEU A 62 -19.06 23.90 -4.85
CA LEU A 62 -18.52 24.78 -3.81
C LEU A 62 -19.14 26.18 -4.02
N SER A 63 -20.12 26.55 -3.20
CA SER A 63 -20.86 27.80 -3.31
C SER A 63 -21.35 28.30 -1.96
N GLU A 64 -21.90 29.50 -1.90
CA GLU A 64 -22.46 30.06 -0.65
C GLU A 64 -23.61 29.19 -0.12
N GLU A 65 -24.39 28.64 -1.04
CA GLU A 65 -25.47 27.72 -0.75
C GLU A 65 -25.46 26.59 -1.79
N VAL A 66 -25.55 25.33 -1.34
CA VAL A 66 -25.68 24.17 -2.20
C VAL A 66 -27.04 23.53 -2.02
N ARG A 67 -27.56 22.92 -3.09
CA ARG A 67 -28.73 22.07 -2.97
C ARG A 67 -28.36 20.84 -2.14
N ILE A 68 -29.04 20.61 -1.03
CA ILE A 68 -28.84 19.43 -0.17
C ILE A 68 -29.67 18.28 -0.75
N PRO A 69 -29.05 17.20 -1.25
CA PRO A 69 -29.76 16.02 -1.71
C PRO A 69 -30.54 15.38 -0.55
N GLU A 70 -31.65 14.71 -0.87
CA GLU A 70 -32.40 13.95 0.13
C GLU A 70 -31.50 12.81 0.69
N GLY A 71 -31.46 12.69 2.01
CA GLY A 71 -30.62 11.70 2.70
C GLY A 71 -29.13 12.04 2.79
N ALA A 72 -28.71 13.21 2.31
CA ALA A 72 -27.30 13.64 2.40
C ALA A 72 -26.84 13.76 3.87
N MET A 73 -25.64 13.25 4.16
CA MET A 73 -24.95 13.50 5.42
C MET A 73 -24.55 14.98 5.50
N GLN A 74 -24.91 15.64 6.58
CA GLN A 74 -24.54 17.03 6.80
C GLN A 74 -23.50 17.14 7.91
N ILE A 75 -22.37 17.79 7.62
CA ILE A 75 -21.27 17.99 8.56
C ILE A 75 -21.08 19.49 8.78
N ASP A 76 -21.30 19.95 10.00
CA ASP A 76 -20.87 21.28 10.42
C ASP A 76 -19.41 21.22 10.86
N ALA A 77 -18.52 21.86 10.12
CA ALA A 77 -17.10 21.89 10.45
C ALA A 77 -16.78 22.78 11.66
N GLY A 78 -17.72 23.58 12.15
CA GLY A 78 -17.55 24.42 13.35
C GLY A 78 -16.40 25.42 13.21
N GLY A 79 -16.18 25.98 12.04
CA GLY A 79 -15.09 26.92 11.76
C GLY A 79 -13.70 26.27 11.61
N ARG A 80 -13.61 24.94 11.60
CA ARG A 80 -12.31 24.22 11.38
C ARG A 80 -11.84 24.39 9.94
N VAL A 81 -10.54 24.18 9.76
CA VAL A 81 -9.95 24.16 8.41
C VAL A 81 -10.20 22.82 7.77
N LEU A 82 -10.78 22.85 6.56
CA LEU A 82 -10.88 21.70 5.67
C LEU A 82 -9.74 21.77 4.67
N THR A 83 -8.98 20.69 4.54
CA THR A 83 -7.85 20.58 3.62
C THR A 83 -8.04 19.39 2.67
N PRO A 84 -7.36 19.35 1.52
CA PRO A 84 -7.13 18.10 0.81
C PRO A 84 -6.50 17.08 1.76
N GLY A 85 -6.73 15.79 1.50
CA GLY A 85 -6.07 14.72 2.24
C GLY A 85 -4.55 14.82 2.12
N PHE A 86 -3.84 14.54 3.21
CA PHE A 86 -2.37 14.58 3.23
C PHE A 86 -1.78 13.45 2.37
N ILE A 87 -0.59 13.71 1.87
CA ILE A 87 0.21 12.75 1.09
C ILE A 87 1.50 12.49 1.85
N ASP A 88 1.74 11.22 2.24
CA ASP A 88 3.05 10.80 2.71
C ASP A 88 3.86 10.24 1.55
N SER A 89 4.94 10.92 1.21
CA SER A 89 5.81 10.54 0.09
C SER A 89 6.91 9.54 0.48
N HIS A 90 7.00 9.13 1.74
CA HIS A 90 7.99 8.17 2.25
C HIS A 90 7.41 7.29 3.36
N ALA A 91 6.40 6.51 3.04
CA ALA A 91 5.76 5.59 3.97
C ALA A 91 6.40 4.19 3.94
N HIS A 92 6.20 3.44 5.02
CA HIS A 92 6.59 2.04 5.17
C HIS A 92 5.45 1.24 5.79
N LEU A 93 4.38 0.98 5.03
CA LEU A 93 3.18 0.29 5.53
C LEU A 93 3.47 -1.14 6.02
N MET A 94 4.40 -1.83 5.37
CA MET A 94 4.75 -3.20 5.72
C MET A 94 5.84 -3.30 6.78
N LEU A 95 6.59 -2.24 7.08
CA LEU A 95 7.74 -2.29 8.01
C LEU A 95 7.39 -1.64 9.37
N GLN A 96 6.31 -2.12 10.00
CA GLN A 96 5.80 -1.59 11.26
C GLN A 96 6.27 -2.38 12.49
N LEU A 97 6.82 -3.56 12.30
CA LEU A 97 7.34 -4.39 13.37
C LEU A 97 8.76 -3.98 13.75
N SER A 98 9.09 -4.10 15.02
CA SER A 98 10.50 -4.05 15.44
C SER A 98 11.30 -5.19 14.78
N PHE A 99 12.60 -5.04 14.64
CA PHE A 99 13.43 -6.11 14.05
C PHE A 99 13.24 -7.45 14.77
N GLY A 100 13.26 -7.45 16.11
CA GLY A 100 13.09 -8.67 16.89
C GLY A 100 11.74 -9.36 16.66
N GLU A 101 10.68 -8.61 16.56
CA GLU A 101 9.33 -9.11 16.30
C GLU A 101 9.19 -9.56 14.84
N GLY A 102 9.68 -8.76 13.89
CA GLY A 102 9.61 -9.07 12.47
C GLY A 102 10.34 -10.36 12.10
N PHE A 103 11.52 -10.61 12.67
CA PHE A 103 12.26 -11.86 12.44
C PHE A 103 11.58 -13.10 13.01
N ASN A 104 10.70 -12.94 13.99
CA ASN A 104 9.94 -14.03 14.61
C ASN A 104 8.49 -14.12 14.13
N SER A 105 8.11 -13.37 13.12
CA SER A 105 6.74 -13.30 12.59
C SER A 105 6.63 -13.97 11.23
N ASP A 106 5.46 -14.52 10.94
CA ASP A 106 5.12 -15.02 9.61
C ASP A 106 4.50 -13.93 8.72
N ALA A 107 4.29 -14.24 7.45
CA ALA A 107 3.73 -13.31 6.48
C ALA A 107 2.31 -12.84 6.83
N TYR A 108 1.53 -13.65 7.54
CA TYR A 108 0.16 -13.30 7.92
C TYR A 108 0.15 -12.23 9.01
N TYR A 109 1.03 -12.37 10.00
CA TYR A 109 1.15 -11.37 11.04
C TYR A 109 1.61 -10.01 10.48
N TRP A 110 2.60 -10.00 9.58
CA TRP A 110 2.99 -8.81 8.83
C TRP A 110 1.81 -8.17 8.09
N ALA A 111 0.97 -9.00 7.44
CA ALA A 111 -0.20 -8.51 6.73
C ALA A 111 -1.24 -7.86 7.68
N TYR A 112 -1.52 -8.47 8.83
CA TYR A 112 -2.47 -7.89 9.80
C TYR A 112 -1.98 -6.56 10.37
N VAL A 113 -0.70 -6.47 10.72
CA VAL A 113 -0.12 -5.21 11.23
C VAL A 113 -0.13 -4.13 10.17
N SER A 114 0.11 -4.48 8.90
CA SER A 114 0.04 -3.52 7.79
C SER A 114 -1.37 -3.00 7.52
N THR A 115 -2.42 -3.80 7.75
CA THR A 115 -3.81 -3.32 7.65
C THR A 115 -4.11 -2.27 8.73
N GLN A 116 -3.67 -2.52 9.95
CA GLN A 116 -3.80 -1.55 11.04
C GLN A 116 -3.02 -0.26 10.75
N ALA A 117 -1.81 -0.37 10.19
CA ALA A 117 -1.03 0.79 9.79
C ALA A 117 -1.75 1.62 8.73
N ALA A 118 -2.33 0.99 7.71
CA ALA A 118 -3.10 1.67 6.68
C ALA A 118 -4.29 2.45 7.25
N GLU A 119 -5.03 1.84 8.17
CA GLU A 119 -6.14 2.49 8.86
C GLU A 119 -5.67 3.70 9.70
N ILE A 120 -4.56 3.57 10.43
CA ILE A 120 -3.96 4.66 11.22
C ILE A 120 -3.54 5.83 10.31
N TYR A 121 -2.94 5.57 9.14
CA TYR A 121 -2.62 6.61 8.17
C TYR A 121 -3.88 7.38 7.76
N LEU A 122 -4.95 6.66 7.41
CA LEU A 122 -6.21 7.28 6.99
C LEU A 122 -6.85 8.10 8.12
N GLN A 123 -6.87 7.57 9.36
CA GLN A 123 -7.40 8.27 10.54
C GLN A 123 -6.62 9.54 10.88
N ASN A 124 -5.33 9.61 10.53
CA ASN A 124 -4.50 10.80 10.68
C ASN A 124 -4.58 11.76 9.48
N GLY A 125 -5.51 11.53 8.54
CA GLY A 125 -5.76 12.40 7.40
C GLY A 125 -4.86 12.16 6.19
N PHE A 126 -4.02 11.13 6.19
CA PHE A 126 -3.23 10.74 5.02
C PHE A 126 -4.09 9.89 4.09
N THR A 127 -4.53 10.47 2.98
CA THR A 127 -5.36 9.79 1.99
C THR A 127 -4.58 9.16 0.85
N THR A 128 -3.28 9.44 0.79
CA THR A 128 -2.36 8.90 -0.22
C THR A 128 -0.99 8.67 0.41
N VAL A 129 -0.38 7.53 0.08
CA VAL A 129 0.99 7.22 0.52
C VAL A 129 1.83 6.66 -0.63
N ARG A 130 3.07 7.08 -0.71
CA ARG A 130 4.11 6.43 -1.49
C ARG A 130 4.87 5.49 -0.58
N ASP A 131 4.56 4.19 -0.70
CA ASP A 131 5.18 3.15 0.13
C ASP A 131 6.50 2.71 -0.50
N VAL A 132 7.59 2.88 0.22
CA VAL A 132 8.96 2.77 -0.33
C VAL A 132 9.78 1.66 0.32
N SER A 133 9.16 0.61 0.72
CA SER A 133 9.75 -0.72 1.00
C SER A 133 8.67 -1.69 1.49
N GLY A 134 8.88 -2.96 1.22
CA GLY A 134 7.99 -4.02 1.65
C GLY A 134 6.96 -4.45 0.60
N ASN A 135 6.36 -5.59 0.85
CA ASN A 135 5.43 -6.23 -0.08
C ASN A 135 4.00 -5.70 0.09
N SER A 136 3.77 -4.43 -0.18
CA SER A 136 2.44 -3.80 -0.02
C SER A 136 1.48 -4.00 -1.20
N PHE A 137 1.84 -4.79 -2.22
CA PHE A 137 0.98 -5.04 -3.39
C PHE A 137 -0.38 -5.66 -3.01
N SER A 138 -0.37 -6.63 -2.08
CA SER A 138 -1.61 -7.27 -1.62
C SER A 138 -2.45 -6.33 -0.76
N LEU A 139 -1.82 -5.51 0.08
CA LEU A 139 -2.49 -4.48 0.86
C LEU A 139 -3.16 -3.46 -0.06
N LYS A 140 -2.43 -2.91 -1.05
CA LYS A 140 -3.01 -2.04 -2.07
C LYS A 140 -4.24 -2.67 -2.73
N LYS A 141 -4.14 -3.92 -3.17
CA LYS A 141 -5.25 -4.64 -3.80
C LYS A 141 -6.46 -4.79 -2.87
N ALA A 142 -6.23 -5.01 -1.57
CA ALA A 142 -7.29 -5.13 -0.59
C ALA A 142 -7.99 -3.77 -0.36
N ILE A 143 -7.22 -2.69 -0.26
CA ILE A 143 -7.75 -1.32 -0.14
C ILE A 143 -8.53 -0.93 -1.40
N ASP A 144 -7.96 -1.12 -2.59
CA ASP A 144 -8.61 -0.78 -3.87
C ASP A 144 -9.93 -1.53 -4.10
N ARG A 145 -10.13 -2.66 -3.40
CA ARG A 145 -11.38 -3.46 -3.43
C ARG A 145 -12.31 -3.20 -2.26
N GLY A 146 -11.98 -2.28 -1.37
CA GLY A 146 -12.78 -1.99 -0.17
C GLY A 146 -12.84 -3.14 0.84
N ILE A 147 -11.87 -4.05 0.84
CA ILE A 147 -11.77 -5.14 1.84
C ILE A 147 -11.12 -4.61 3.12
N VAL A 148 -10.23 -3.63 2.99
CA VAL A 148 -9.51 -2.97 4.08
C VAL A 148 -9.61 -1.47 3.86
N ASP A 149 -9.85 -0.73 4.94
CA ASP A 149 -9.79 0.73 4.91
C ASP A 149 -8.34 1.20 4.92
N GLY A 150 -8.04 2.20 4.10
CA GLY A 150 -6.68 2.74 4.01
C GLY A 150 -6.53 3.81 2.93
N PRO A 151 -5.36 4.46 2.88
CA PRO A 151 -5.05 5.46 1.87
C PRO A 151 -4.84 4.84 0.49
N ARG A 152 -4.84 5.66 -0.56
CA ARG A 152 -4.36 5.24 -1.88
C ARG A 152 -2.87 4.92 -1.80
N VAL A 153 -2.48 3.68 -2.10
CA VAL A 153 -1.10 3.20 -1.97
C VAL A 153 -0.40 3.20 -3.33
N PHE A 154 0.78 3.80 -3.38
CA PHE A 154 1.72 3.72 -4.50
C PHE A 154 2.95 2.89 -4.06
N PRO A 155 2.97 1.57 -4.30
CA PRO A 155 3.99 0.67 -3.78
C PRO A 155 5.27 0.69 -4.63
N SER A 156 6.43 0.60 -3.98
CA SER A 156 7.69 0.26 -4.66
C SER A 156 7.93 -1.25 -4.74
N GLY A 157 7.27 -2.01 -3.87
CA GLY A 157 7.71 -3.36 -3.56
C GLY A 157 8.93 -3.38 -2.63
N PRO A 158 9.65 -4.50 -2.54
CA PRO A 158 10.82 -4.62 -1.68
C PRO A 158 11.89 -3.58 -2.02
N MET A 159 12.56 -3.04 -0.99
CA MET A 159 13.75 -2.20 -1.23
C MET A 159 14.88 -3.09 -1.76
N ILE A 160 15.47 -2.70 -2.88
CA ILE A 160 16.57 -3.40 -3.51
C ILE A 160 17.89 -2.86 -2.91
N SER A 161 18.74 -3.76 -2.42
CA SER A 161 20.00 -3.43 -1.77
C SER A 161 21.08 -4.45 -2.16
N GLN A 162 22.33 -4.05 -2.02
CA GLN A 162 23.46 -4.98 -2.20
C GLN A 162 23.68 -5.85 -0.96
N THR A 163 24.48 -6.90 -1.08
CA THR A 163 25.06 -7.61 0.06
C THR A 163 25.82 -6.63 0.95
N SER A 164 25.64 -6.72 2.28
CA SER A 164 26.15 -5.74 3.26
C SER A 164 25.62 -4.31 3.05
N GLY A 165 24.47 -4.17 2.41
CA GLY A 165 23.80 -2.89 2.22
C GLY A 165 22.70 -2.64 3.24
N HIS A 166 22.04 -1.47 3.12
CA HIS A 166 21.04 -0.99 4.09
C HIS A 166 19.86 -1.94 4.35
N SER A 167 19.57 -2.83 3.43
CA SER A 167 18.51 -3.84 3.60
C SER A 167 19.04 -5.26 3.83
N ASP A 168 20.33 -5.41 4.04
CA ASP A 168 20.89 -6.70 4.44
C ASP A 168 20.75 -6.90 5.95
N HIS A 169 19.60 -7.42 6.34
CA HIS A 169 19.28 -7.66 7.74
C HIS A 169 19.72 -9.03 8.26
N ARG A 170 20.64 -9.71 7.58
CA ARG A 170 21.21 -10.95 8.08
C ARG A 170 22.03 -10.69 9.33
N THR A 171 21.86 -11.55 10.33
CA THR A 171 22.64 -11.51 11.57
C THR A 171 23.92 -12.35 11.44
N ASP A 172 24.89 -12.18 12.34
CA ASP A 172 26.12 -12.98 12.39
C ASP A 172 25.86 -14.49 12.54
N ALA A 173 24.69 -14.86 13.10
CA ALA A 173 24.30 -16.25 13.26
C ALA A 173 23.86 -16.91 11.94
N GLN A 174 23.56 -16.11 10.90
CA GLN A 174 23.15 -16.63 9.60
C GLN A 174 24.37 -16.90 8.72
N ALA A 175 24.33 -18.01 7.99
CA ALA A 175 25.40 -18.37 7.08
C ALA A 175 25.59 -17.31 5.99
N SER A 176 26.84 -17.15 5.53
CA SER A 176 27.13 -16.33 4.37
C SER A 176 26.34 -16.81 3.15
N ALA A 177 25.83 -15.89 2.34
CA ALA A 177 25.19 -16.19 1.06
C ALA A 177 26.07 -16.97 0.08
N MET A 178 27.38 -16.98 0.31
CA MET A 178 28.35 -17.79 -0.47
C MET A 178 28.31 -19.28 -0.15
N VAL A 179 27.73 -19.67 0.99
CA VAL A 179 27.70 -21.08 1.45
C VAL A 179 26.30 -21.61 1.75
N ALA A 180 25.31 -20.75 1.85
CA ALA A 180 23.93 -21.13 2.07
C ALA A 180 22.98 -20.22 1.30
N ASP A 181 22.05 -20.81 0.59
CA ASP A 181 21.02 -20.11 -0.19
C ASP A 181 19.73 -19.94 0.65
N GLU A 182 19.87 -19.64 1.94
CA GLU A 182 18.73 -19.42 2.81
C GLU A 182 18.54 -17.92 3.05
N PRO A 183 17.44 -17.33 2.52
CA PRO A 183 17.19 -15.90 2.70
C PRO A 183 16.83 -15.57 4.15
N ALA A 184 17.22 -14.39 4.61
CA ALA A 184 16.72 -13.84 5.86
C ALA A 184 15.19 -13.71 5.85
N VAL A 185 14.55 -13.72 7.03
CA VAL A 185 13.09 -13.65 7.14
C VAL A 185 12.46 -12.48 6.36
N PRO A 186 12.99 -11.26 6.41
CA PRO A 186 12.45 -10.17 5.60
C PRO A 186 12.51 -10.42 4.09
N MET A 187 13.52 -11.14 3.62
CA MET A 187 13.64 -11.53 2.20
C MET A 187 12.65 -12.62 1.81
N LYS A 188 12.37 -13.59 2.71
CA LYS A 188 11.36 -14.63 2.46
C LYS A 188 9.98 -14.06 2.15
N TYR A 189 9.66 -12.92 2.72
CA TYR A 189 8.34 -12.28 2.58
C TYR A 189 8.36 -11.03 1.69
N ASP A 190 9.42 -10.88 0.90
CA ASP A 190 9.59 -9.74 -0.02
C ASP A 190 9.52 -8.37 0.67
N MET A 191 10.00 -8.25 1.90
CA MET A 191 10.11 -6.94 2.54
C MET A 191 11.31 -6.17 2.00
N VAL A 192 12.38 -6.92 1.71
CA VAL A 192 13.63 -6.44 1.10
C VAL A 192 14.13 -7.44 0.08
N GLN A 193 14.97 -6.99 -0.87
CA GLN A 193 15.57 -7.81 -1.90
C GLN A 193 17.05 -7.51 -2.00
N LEU A 194 17.93 -8.51 -1.79
CA LEU A 194 19.35 -8.38 -2.12
C LEU A 194 19.58 -8.71 -3.60
N ALA A 195 20.39 -7.88 -4.24
CA ALA A 195 20.76 -8.04 -5.66
C ALA A 195 22.13 -7.43 -5.88
N ASP A 196 23.11 -8.22 -6.30
CA ASP A 196 24.46 -7.79 -6.58
C ASP A 196 24.75 -7.90 -8.08
N GLY A 197 25.39 -6.86 -8.59
CA GLY A 197 25.70 -6.77 -10.00
C GLY A 197 24.49 -6.38 -10.87
N ARG A 198 24.82 -5.82 -12.04
CA ARG A 198 23.83 -5.29 -13.00
C ARG A 198 22.71 -6.28 -13.32
N THR A 199 23.01 -7.56 -13.49
CA THR A 199 22.03 -8.57 -13.91
C THR A 199 20.98 -8.82 -12.84
N GLU A 200 21.39 -8.92 -11.58
CA GLU A 200 20.46 -9.17 -10.47
C GLU A 200 19.62 -7.93 -10.16
N VAL A 201 20.21 -6.73 -10.21
CA VAL A 201 19.50 -5.47 -10.05
C VAL A 201 18.43 -5.30 -11.14
N LEU A 202 18.75 -5.55 -12.42
CA LEU A 202 17.77 -5.58 -13.51
C LEU A 202 16.62 -6.56 -13.23
N LYS A 203 16.95 -7.78 -12.77
CA LYS A 203 15.96 -8.80 -12.47
C LYS A 203 15.04 -8.37 -11.33
N ALA A 204 15.60 -7.90 -10.22
CA ALA A 204 14.84 -7.44 -9.07
C ALA A 204 13.92 -6.26 -9.42
N THR A 205 14.43 -5.28 -10.17
CA THR A 205 13.66 -4.13 -10.64
C THR A 205 12.49 -4.55 -11.52
N ARG A 206 12.75 -5.40 -12.53
CA ARG A 206 11.70 -5.90 -13.43
C ARG A 206 10.65 -6.74 -12.70
N GLU A 207 11.05 -7.50 -11.70
CA GLU A 207 10.10 -8.27 -10.88
C GLU A 207 9.19 -7.36 -10.05
N ALA A 208 9.72 -6.30 -9.43
CA ALA A 208 8.90 -5.31 -8.74
C ALA A 208 7.90 -4.63 -9.72
N LEU A 209 8.36 -4.23 -10.90
CA LEU A 209 7.52 -3.64 -11.95
C LEU A 209 6.43 -4.61 -12.43
N ARG A 210 6.78 -5.88 -12.68
CA ARG A 210 5.82 -6.94 -13.05
C ARG A 210 4.68 -7.08 -12.03
N ARG A 211 4.98 -6.86 -10.76
CA ARG A 211 4.01 -6.94 -9.65
C ARG A 211 3.18 -5.67 -9.48
N GLY A 212 3.48 -4.60 -10.22
CA GLY A 212 2.73 -3.35 -10.20
C GLY A 212 3.36 -2.26 -9.34
N ALA A 213 4.69 -2.25 -9.19
CA ALA A 213 5.39 -1.16 -8.55
C ALA A 213 5.12 0.16 -9.29
N SER A 214 4.79 1.20 -8.53
CA SER A 214 4.56 2.56 -9.04
C SER A 214 5.87 3.32 -9.22
N GLN A 215 6.88 2.96 -8.48
CA GLN A 215 8.28 3.41 -8.53
C GLN A 215 9.17 2.31 -7.97
N ILE A 216 10.48 2.46 -8.13
CA ILE A 216 11.48 1.52 -7.58
C ILE A 216 12.16 2.17 -6.38
N LYS A 217 12.44 1.39 -5.34
CA LYS A 217 13.26 1.81 -4.19
C LYS A 217 14.55 1.02 -4.16
N ILE A 218 15.69 1.74 -4.14
CA ILE A 218 17.02 1.16 -3.94
C ILE A 218 17.71 1.80 -2.73
N ALA A 219 18.67 1.11 -2.16
CA ALA A 219 19.59 1.67 -1.16
C ALA A 219 20.95 1.93 -1.79
N VAL A 220 21.43 3.17 -1.74
CA VAL A 220 22.71 3.57 -2.33
C VAL A 220 23.69 4.18 -1.33
N GLY A 221 23.30 4.21 -0.06
CA GLY A 221 24.13 4.62 1.07
C GLY A 221 23.82 3.82 2.32
N GLY A 222 24.68 3.91 3.32
CA GLY A 222 24.49 3.28 4.62
C GLY A 222 23.38 3.94 5.43
N GLY A 223 23.09 3.39 6.61
CA GLY A 223 22.00 3.86 7.46
C GLY A 223 22.22 3.58 8.93
N THR A 224 21.30 4.07 9.76
CA THR A 224 21.32 3.86 11.22
C THR A 224 20.41 2.74 11.68
N GLY A 225 19.53 2.23 10.80
CA GLY A 225 18.55 1.18 11.09
C GLY A 225 18.97 -0.23 10.66
N SER A 226 20.14 -0.39 10.09
CA SER A 226 20.69 -1.65 9.61
C SER A 226 21.89 -2.09 10.43
N TYR A 227 22.20 -3.38 10.33
CA TYR A 227 23.19 -4.01 11.21
C TYR A 227 24.61 -3.91 10.67
N ALA A 228 24.79 -3.98 9.34
CA ALA A 228 26.10 -4.22 8.72
C ALA A 228 26.54 -3.10 7.76
N ASP A 229 25.87 -1.97 7.76
CA ASP A 229 26.17 -0.86 6.83
C ASP A 229 26.47 0.45 7.56
N PRO A 230 27.73 0.80 7.77
CA PRO A 230 28.09 2.11 8.34
C PRO A 230 27.46 3.28 7.57
N LEU A 231 27.06 4.33 8.30
CA LEU A 231 26.34 5.47 7.74
C LEU A 231 27.07 6.17 6.58
N ASP A 232 28.38 6.17 6.62
CA ASP A 232 29.27 6.83 5.68
C ASP A 232 29.68 5.96 4.48
N THR A 233 29.01 4.82 4.29
CA THR A 233 29.27 3.95 3.13
C THR A 233 28.48 4.37 1.90
N THR A 234 29.14 4.35 0.74
CA THR A 234 28.47 4.36 -0.57
C THR A 234 28.15 2.93 -0.97
N GLN A 235 26.92 2.68 -1.36
CA GLN A 235 26.46 1.37 -1.78
C GLN A 235 26.10 1.38 -3.26
N TYR A 236 26.25 0.22 -3.89
CA TYR A 236 26.14 0.04 -5.33
C TYR A 236 27.19 0.81 -6.15
N THR A 237 27.63 0.20 -7.20
CA THR A 237 28.41 0.84 -8.26
C THR A 237 27.49 1.67 -9.17
N PRO A 238 28.02 2.66 -9.90
CA PRO A 238 27.23 3.42 -10.88
C PRO A 238 26.53 2.56 -11.93
N ASP A 239 27.09 1.40 -12.27
CA ASP A 239 26.48 0.49 -13.26
C ASP A 239 25.26 -0.26 -12.72
N GLU A 240 25.30 -0.64 -11.44
CA GLU A 240 24.16 -1.25 -10.74
C GLU A 240 23.02 -0.25 -10.57
N ILE A 241 23.32 0.98 -10.13
CA ILE A 241 22.31 2.05 -10.02
C ILE A 241 21.66 2.31 -11.39
N ARG A 242 22.50 2.40 -12.44
CA ARG A 242 22.01 2.63 -13.80
C ARG A 242 21.12 1.50 -14.29
N ALA A 243 21.36 0.26 -13.88
CA ALA A 243 20.50 -0.88 -14.20
C ALA A 243 19.07 -0.72 -13.68
N ALA A 244 18.92 -0.25 -12.44
CA ALA A 244 17.60 0.03 -11.87
C ALA A 244 16.91 1.18 -12.61
N VAL A 245 17.64 2.26 -12.93
CA VAL A 245 17.09 3.42 -13.64
C VAL A 245 16.61 3.05 -15.04
N GLU A 246 17.44 2.36 -15.84
CA GLU A 246 17.08 1.93 -17.19
C GLU A 246 15.80 1.06 -17.18
N ALA A 247 15.71 0.11 -16.26
CA ALA A 247 14.52 -0.73 -16.17
C ALA A 247 13.25 0.05 -15.71
N ALA A 248 13.40 1.06 -14.86
CA ALA A 248 12.30 1.92 -14.45
C ALA A 248 11.85 2.84 -15.59
N GLU A 249 12.79 3.41 -16.35
CA GLU A 249 12.50 4.25 -17.52
C GLU A 249 11.75 3.50 -18.61
N ASP A 250 12.09 2.23 -18.89
CA ASP A 250 11.35 1.36 -19.80
C ASP A 250 9.85 1.24 -19.45
N TRP A 251 9.50 1.49 -18.19
CA TRP A 251 8.13 1.44 -17.66
C TRP A 251 7.55 2.83 -17.39
N ASN A 252 8.18 3.90 -17.85
CA ASN A 252 7.79 5.29 -17.63
C ASN A 252 7.64 5.64 -16.15
N THR A 253 8.53 5.10 -15.29
CA THR A 253 8.59 5.40 -13.89
C THR A 253 10.00 5.76 -13.45
N TYR A 254 10.25 5.87 -12.16
CA TYR A 254 11.51 6.38 -11.63
C TYR A 254 12.03 5.53 -10.47
N VAL A 255 13.29 5.76 -10.14
CA VAL A 255 13.96 5.20 -8.96
C VAL A 255 14.00 6.24 -7.85
N THR A 256 13.69 5.84 -6.64
CA THR A 256 13.91 6.59 -5.39
C THR A 256 14.98 5.88 -4.55
N ALA A 257 15.87 6.65 -3.93
CA ALA A 257 17.01 6.11 -3.22
C ALA A 257 16.95 6.37 -1.71
N HIS A 258 17.43 5.40 -0.92
CA HIS A 258 17.91 5.63 0.43
C HIS A 258 19.36 6.09 0.34
N VAL A 259 19.67 7.24 0.89
CA VAL A 259 21.01 7.85 0.84
C VAL A 259 21.15 8.92 1.93
N TYR A 260 22.34 9.00 2.53
CA TYR A 260 22.69 10.07 3.48
C TYR A 260 23.86 10.93 2.97
N ASN A 261 24.72 10.39 2.08
CA ASN A 261 25.89 11.07 1.53
C ASN A 261 25.86 11.10 0.00
#